data_63f32d04562a040ec87a26b41b358020
#
_entry.id   63f32d04562a040ec87a26b41b358020
#
_cell.length_a   1.000
_cell.length_b   1.000
_cell.length_c   1.000
_cell.angle_alpha   90.00
_cell.angle_beta   90.00
_cell.angle_gamma   90.00
#
_symmetry.space_group_name_H-M   'P 1'
#
loop_
_entity.id
_entity.type
_entity.pdbx_description
1 polymer ?
#
loop_
_entity_poly.entity_id
_entity_poly.type
_entity_poly.pdbx_seq_one_letter_code
_entity_poly.pdbx_strand_id
1 'polypeptide(L)' 'MERVQIFGPVGDSHEDMKRLQDALNQWLSEHDSVVDVIDRKFGYSHDKITAAIYYRLRH' A
#
# COMPACT_ATOMS: atom_id res chain seq x y z
N MET A 1 -10.04 -7.13 -13.82
CA MET A 1 -9.81 -8.06 -12.69
C MET A 1 -9.25 -7.29 -11.51
N GLU A 2 -9.88 -7.46 -10.37
CA GLU A 2 -9.43 -6.79 -9.15
C GLU A 2 -8.24 -7.52 -8.54
N ARG A 3 -7.30 -6.76 -8.03
CA ARG A 3 -6.10 -7.28 -7.39
C ARG A 3 -5.82 -6.52 -6.12
N VAL A 4 -4.96 -7.07 -5.30
CA VAL A 4 -4.50 -6.43 -4.07
C VAL A 4 -2.98 -6.45 -4.02
N GLN A 5 -2.42 -5.32 -3.58
CA GLN A 5 -0.99 -5.21 -3.28
C GLN A 5 -0.86 -4.96 -1.79
N ILE A 6 -0.09 -5.78 -1.11
CA ILE A 6 0.09 -5.69 0.33
C ILE A 6 1.50 -5.19 0.65
N PHE A 7 1.58 -4.28 1.62
CA PHE A 7 2.83 -3.69 2.08
C PHE A 7 2.98 -3.93 3.57
N GLY A 8 4.18 -4.24 4.01
CA GLY A 8 4.48 -4.51 5.40
C GLY A 8 4.47 -5.99 5.71
N PRO A 9 4.34 -6.37 6.97
CA PRO A 9 4.14 -5.47 8.11
C PRO A 9 5.40 -4.68 8.46
N VAL A 10 5.20 -3.47 8.96
CA VAL A 10 6.27 -2.61 9.47
C VAL A 10 5.94 -2.19 10.90
N GLY A 11 6.95 -1.75 11.64
CA GLY A 11 6.74 -1.23 12.98
C GLY A 11 5.96 0.08 12.98
N ASP A 12 5.58 0.52 14.17
CA ASP A 12 4.80 1.75 14.32
C ASP A 12 5.63 2.97 14.68
N SER A 13 6.96 2.88 14.57
CA SER A 13 7.80 4.05 14.79
C SER A 13 7.59 5.06 13.64
N HIS A 14 7.94 6.31 13.92
CA HIS A 14 7.81 7.36 12.92
C HIS A 14 8.59 7.01 11.63
N GLU A 15 9.80 6.48 11.79
CA GLU A 15 10.62 6.09 10.65
C GLU A 15 10.00 4.94 9.85
N ASP A 16 9.46 3.95 10.55
CA ASP A 16 8.81 2.81 9.90
C ASP A 16 7.58 3.24 9.12
N MET A 17 6.79 4.14 9.71
CA MET A 17 5.61 4.67 9.04
C MET A 17 5.98 5.48 7.80
N LYS A 18 7.08 6.21 7.88
CA LYS A 18 7.55 6.97 6.72
C LYS A 18 8.01 6.03 5.61
N ARG A 19 8.70 4.95 5.96
CA ARG A 19 9.11 3.95 4.95
C ARG A 19 7.92 3.32 4.27
N LEU A 20 6.87 3.01 5.04
CA LEU A 20 5.65 2.45 4.49
C LEU A 20 5.00 3.44 3.52
N GLN A 21 4.91 4.71 3.92
CA GLN A 21 4.36 5.75 3.08
C GLN A 21 5.15 5.88 1.78
N ASP A 22 6.49 5.89 1.87
CA ASP A 22 7.33 6.02 0.69
C ASP A 22 7.17 4.83 -0.25
N ALA A 23 7.06 3.62 0.30
CA ALA A 23 6.84 2.41 -0.49
C ALA A 23 5.50 2.47 -1.23
N LEU A 24 4.44 2.89 -0.54
CA LEU A 24 3.13 3.06 -1.15
C LEU A 24 3.16 4.08 -2.28
N ASN A 25 3.77 5.23 -2.02
CA ASN A 25 3.85 6.30 -3.01
C ASN A 25 4.68 5.89 -4.22
N GLN A 26 5.76 5.17 -4.00
CA GLN A 26 6.59 4.68 -5.09
C GLN A 26 5.80 3.70 -5.96
N TRP A 27 5.10 2.75 -5.34
CA TRP A 27 4.30 1.78 -6.07
C TRP A 27 3.22 2.48 -6.90
N LEU A 28 2.51 3.43 -6.28
CA LEU A 28 1.46 4.19 -6.97
C LEU A 28 2.04 4.96 -8.17
N SER A 29 3.20 5.58 -7.98
CA SER A 29 3.86 6.33 -9.05
C SER A 29 4.26 5.41 -10.21
N GLU A 30 4.79 4.23 -9.90
CA GLU A 30 5.23 3.29 -10.93
C GLU A 30 4.08 2.65 -11.70
N HIS A 31 2.88 2.58 -11.10
CA HIS A 31 1.75 1.88 -11.68
C HIS A 31 0.61 2.80 -12.11
N ASP A 32 0.79 4.09 -11.94
CA ASP A 32 -0.26 5.09 -12.18
C ASP A 32 -0.95 4.95 -13.53
N SER A 33 -0.18 4.65 -14.58
CA SER A 33 -0.73 4.59 -15.94
C SER A 33 -1.43 3.26 -16.24
N VAL A 34 -1.27 2.24 -15.41
CA VAL A 34 -1.78 0.89 -15.69
C VAL A 34 -2.79 0.38 -14.69
N VAL A 35 -3.03 1.10 -13.60
CA VAL A 35 -3.98 0.66 -12.58
C VAL A 35 -4.97 1.75 -12.21
N ASP A 36 -6.17 1.31 -11.82
CA ASP A 36 -7.15 2.17 -11.15
C ASP A 36 -7.24 1.70 -9.70
N VAL A 37 -6.92 2.58 -8.77
CA VAL A 37 -7.01 2.26 -7.35
C VAL A 37 -8.49 2.30 -6.93
N ILE A 38 -8.96 1.18 -6.38
CA ILE A 38 -10.34 1.04 -5.94
C ILE A 38 -10.49 1.45 -4.49
N ASP A 39 -9.56 0.99 -3.64
CA ASP A 39 -9.65 1.23 -2.19
C ASP A 39 -8.27 1.06 -1.56
N ARG A 40 -8.14 1.58 -0.35
CA ARG A 40 -6.93 1.46 0.46
C ARG A 40 -7.35 1.12 1.86
N LYS A 41 -6.67 0.16 2.47
CA LYS A 41 -6.96 -0.22 3.86
C LYS A 41 -5.67 -0.35 4.64
N PHE A 42 -5.75 -0.05 5.92
CA PHE A 42 -4.63 -0.19 6.84
C PHE A 42 -5.07 -1.08 8.00
N GLY A 43 -4.18 -1.96 8.40
CA GLY A 43 -4.39 -2.79 9.58
C GLY A 43 -3.30 -2.52 10.61
N TYR A 44 -3.67 -2.60 11.89
CA TYR A 44 -2.73 -2.41 12.98
C TYR A 44 -2.92 -3.54 13.99
N SER A 45 -1.84 -4.23 14.33
CA SER A 45 -1.88 -5.31 15.30
C SER A 45 -0.49 -5.58 15.84
N HIS A 46 -0.37 -5.76 17.16
CA HIS A 46 0.90 -6.11 17.81
C HIS A 46 2.04 -5.16 17.43
N ASP A 47 1.75 -3.86 17.43
CA ASP A 47 2.71 -2.80 17.09
C ASP A 47 3.22 -2.88 15.65
N LYS A 48 2.46 -3.54 14.78
CA LYS A 48 2.80 -3.65 13.37
C LYS A 48 1.67 -3.07 12.52
N ILE A 49 2.06 -2.43 11.43
CA ILE A 49 1.13 -1.81 10.48
C ILE A 49 1.27 -2.50 9.14
N THR A 50 0.15 -2.82 8.54
CA THR A 50 0.07 -3.38 7.21
C THR A 50 -0.83 -2.50 6.37
N ALA A 51 -0.47 -2.28 5.13
CA ALA A 51 -1.30 -1.52 4.19
C ALA A 51 -1.66 -2.41 3.02
N ALA A 52 -2.85 -2.22 2.48
CA ALA A 52 -3.31 -2.94 1.31
C ALA A 52 -3.93 -1.96 0.33
N ILE A 53 -3.56 -2.07 -0.94
CA ILE A 53 -4.15 -1.30 -2.02
C ILE A 53 -4.92 -2.27 -2.88
N TYR A 54 -6.23 -2.02 -3.03
CA TYR A 54 -7.09 -2.78 -3.93
C TYR A 54 -7.17 -2.01 -5.24
N TYR A 55 -6.88 -2.69 -6.32
CA TYR A 55 -6.81 -2.00 -7.61
C TYR A 55 -7.32 -2.89 -8.74
N ARG A 56 -7.53 -2.27 -9.88
CA ARG A 56 -7.95 -2.94 -11.10
C ARG A 56 -6.95 -2.55 -12.20
N LEU A 57 -6.57 -3.52 -13.01
CA LEU A 57 -5.71 -3.24 -14.15
C LEU A 57 -6.50 -2.52 -15.23
N ARG A 58 -5.90 -1.50 -15.82
CA ARG A 58 -6.44 -0.83 -17.00
C ARG A 58 -6.06 -1.58 -18.24
N HIS A 59 -6.90 -1.44 -19.21
CA HIS A 59 -6.62 -1.95 -20.54
C HIS A 59 -6.59 -0.84 -21.56
#